data_a1809a0176067e22de8aeea92feedc7a
#
_entry.id   a1809a0176067e22de8aeea92feedc7a
#
_cell.length_a   1.000
_cell.length_b   1.000
_cell.length_c   1.000
_cell.angle_alpha   90.00
_cell.angle_beta   90.00
_cell.angle_gamma   90.00
#
_symmetry.space_group_name_H-M   'P 1'
#
loop_
_entity.id
_entity.type
_entity.pdbx_description
1 polymer ?
#
loop_
_entity_poly.entity_id
_entity_poly.type
_entity_poly.pdbx_seq_one_letter_code
_entity_poly.pdbx_strand_id
1 'polypeptide(L)'
;LGVAPSATLYPIVSGCSAWPPAGGWQLHSKLAIAGGAVGMNASWTSGEGTAHGYQASERTHDLMVRDGDFDTPAAEPFVVVFSAGNSGPGASTLTAPKEAKNPIVTASGVNFRAGSIDNISGFSSRGPAVDGRLGPTIAAPGESIASTKRIAGAASCATSIAGTGNRYALCSGTSMAAPHVSGAVVQLTDWWRTLNAGATPSPAMLKALLVNGAVDMGTADIPNANEGWGRVLTPSSMGEGVLREYRDQSTVFNATGEQQEITVGIPDPLQPLKITLVWTDAAGA
;
A
#
# COMPACT_ATOMS: atom_id res chain seq x y z
N LEU A 1 9.08 6.77 16.79
CA LEU A 1 8.75 5.36 16.67
C LEU A 1 7.88 5.14 15.43
N GLY A 2 8.19 4.17 14.61
CA GLY A 2 7.51 3.85 13.36
C GLY A 2 8.50 3.61 12.23
N VAL A 3 7.99 3.23 11.05
CA VAL A 3 8.81 2.91 9.87
C VAL A 3 9.48 4.18 9.30
N ALA A 4 8.78 5.30 9.30
CA ALA A 4 9.29 6.60 8.85
C ALA A 4 9.14 7.66 9.96
N PRO A 5 10.02 7.68 10.99
CA PRO A 5 9.84 8.49 12.19
C PRO A 5 9.94 10.00 11.95
N SER A 6 10.58 10.43 10.87
CA SER A 6 10.73 11.85 10.50
C SER A 6 9.68 12.34 9.51
N ALA A 7 8.71 11.49 9.12
CA ALA A 7 7.65 11.89 8.21
C ALA A 7 6.71 12.91 8.85
N THR A 8 6.31 13.92 8.08
CA THR A 8 5.24 14.84 8.46
C THR A 8 3.89 14.16 8.25
N LEU A 9 3.01 14.24 9.25
CA LEU A 9 1.67 13.69 9.19
C LEU A 9 0.66 14.80 8.92
N TYR A 10 -0.22 14.56 7.93
CA TYR A 10 -1.39 15.38 7.67
C TYR A 10 -2.64 14.59 8.12
N PRO A 11 -3.15 14.84 9.34
CA PRO A 11 -4.27 14.04 9.84
C PRO A 11 -5.59 14.50 9.22
N ILE A 12 -6.33 13.54 8.66
CA ILE A 12 -7.72 13.74 8.26
C ILE A 12 -8.58 13.33 9.45
N VAL A 13 -9.20 14.32 10.11
CA VAL A 13 -10.12 14.09 11.21
C VAL A 13 -11.54 14.02 10.64
N SER A 14 -12.04 12.81 10.37
CA SER A 14 -13.45 12.58 10.14
C SER A 14 -14.08 12.10 11.44
N GLY A 15 -15.20 12.71 11.86
CA GLY A 15 -16.02 12.10 12.91
C GLY A 15 -16.42 10.68 12.45
N CYS A 16 -16.39 9.69 13.36
CA CYS A 16 -16.71 8.28 13.05
C CYS A 16 -18.14 8.04 12.53
N SER A 17 -18.91 9.10 12.29
CA SER A 17 -20.32 9.06 11.90
C SER A 17 -20.62 9.40 10.44
N ALA A 18 -19.62 9.81 9.65
CA ALA A 18 -19.81 10.14 8.24
C ALA A 18 -18.66 9.61 7.37
N TRP A 19 -18.93 8.66 6.51
CA TRP A 19 -18.07 8.17 5.46
C TRP A 19 -18.76 8.32 4.10
N PRO A 20 -18.11 8.85 3.07
CA PRO A 20 -16.82 9.54 3.10
C PRO A 20 -16.87 10.81 3.97
N PRO A 21 -15.71 11.37 4.36
CA PRO A 21 -15.69 12.64 5.10
C PRO A 21 -16.36 13.76 4.30
N ALA A 22 -16.82 14.80 4.99
CA ALA A 22 -17.48 15.94 4.36
C ALA A 22 -16.65 16.50 3.19
N GLY A 23 -17.26 16.65 2.02
CA GLY A 23 -16.59 17.05 0.77
C GLY A 23 -15.97 15.88 -0.02
N GLY A 24 -16.04 14.64 0.50
CA GLY A 24 -15.55 13.44 -0.17
C GLY A 24 -14.03 13.27 -0.11
N TRP A 25 -13.56 12.12 -0.59
CA TRP A 25 -12.13 11.78 -0.60
C TRP A 25 -11.29 12.72 -1.46
N GLN A 26 -11.84 13.19 -2.55
CA GLN A 26 -11.17 14.09 -3.49
C GLN A 26 -10.82 15.45 -2.86
N LEU A 27 -11.71 16.02 -2.04
CA LEU A 27 -11.38 17.23 -1.28
C LEU A 27 -10.21 16.96 -0.32
N HIS A 28 -10.19 15.82 0.34
CA HIS A 28 -9.15 15.49 1.31
C HIS A 28 -7.80 15.20 0.65
N SER A 29 -7.76 14.53 -0.51
CA SER A 29 -6.51 14.38 -1.27
C SER A 29 -5.96 15.72 -1.73
N LYS A 30 -6.79 16.59 -2.30
CA LYS A 30 -6.45 17.96 -2.68
C LYS A 30 -5.83 18.75 -1.52
N LEU A 31 -6.50 18.77 -0.36
CA LEU A 31 -6.00 19.47 0.82
C LEU A 31 -4.68 18.88 1.34
N ALA A 32 -4.53 17.55 1.28
CA ALA A 32 -3.31 16.87 1.68
C ALA A 32 -2.15 17.18 0.72
N ILE A 33 -2.39 17.18 -0.58
CA ILE A 33 -1.42 17.57 -1.62
C ILE A 33 -0.98 19.02 -1.42
N ALA A 34 -1.92 19.94 -1.20
CA ALA A 34 -1.61 21.34 -0.88
C ALA A 34 -0.76 21.47 0.40
N GLY A 35 -0.90 20.54 1.34
CA GLY A 35 -0.04 20.40 2.54
C GLY A 35 1.29 19.67 2.30
N GLY A 36 1.61 19.28 1.06
CA GLY A 36 2.84 18.58 0.69
C GLY A 36 2.81 17.06 0.89
N ALA A 37 1.64 16.45 1.15
CA ALA A 37 1.54 15.00 1.27
C ALA A 37 1.71 14.31 -0.09
N VAL A 38 2.41 13.17 -0.10
CA VAL A 38 2.65 12.35 -1.30
C VAL A 38 1.68 11.18 -1.42
N GLY A 39 0.91 10.91 -0.38
CA GLY A 39 -0.04 9.80 -0.36
C GLY A 39 -0.77 9.68 0.98
N MET A 40 -1.69 8.73 1.06
CA MET A 40 -2.48 8.46 2.25
C MET A 40 -2.40 7.02 2.72
N ASN A 41 -2.52 6.83 4.03
CA ASN A 41 -2.83 5.55 4.65
C ASN A 41 -4.35 5.43 4.87
N ALA A 42 -4.94 4.37 4.35
CA ALA A 42 -6.38 4.11 4.37
C ALA A 42 -6.68 2.79 5.10
N SER A 43 -6.66 2.84 6.44
CA SER A 43 -6.94 1.69 7.31
C SER A 43 -8.42 1.59 7.70
N TRP A 44 -9.32 1.66 6.73
CA TRP A 44 -10.78 1.65 6.90
C TRP A 44 -11.47 0.81 5.82
N THR A 45 -12.77 0.64 5.92
CA THR A 45 -13.64 0.01 4.91
C THR A 45 -14.91 0.86 4.73
N SER A 46 -15.48 0.88 3.52
CA SER A 46 -16.74 1.58 3.24
C SER A 46 -17.96 0.98 3.97
N GLY A 47 -17.83 -0.24 4.47
CA GLY A 47 -18.95 -0.96 5.08
C GLY A 47 -19.79 -1.76 4.09
N GLU A 48 -19.49 -1.73 2.80
CA GLU A 48 -20.22 -2.45 1.73
C GLU A 48 -19.92 -3.95 1.69
N GLY A 49 -19.01 -4.43 2.54
CA GLY A 49 -18.74 -5.86 2.68
C GLY A 49 -17.56 -6.36 1.85
N THR A 50 -17.57 -7.67 1.59
CA THR A 50 -16.57 -8.40 0.80
C THR A 50 -17.15 -8.80 -0.55
N ALA A 51 -16.27 -9.11 -1.51
CA ALA A 51 -16.66 -9.53 -2.86
C ALA A 51 -17.64 -8.51 -3.52
N HIS A 52 -17.38 -7.22 -3.31
CA HIS A 52 -18.23 -6.15 -3.78
C HIS A 52 -18.01 -5.82 -5.26
N GLY A 53 -16.83 -6.13 -5.76
CA GLY A 53 -16.41 -5.83 -7.12
C GLY A 53 -15.98 -4.37 -7.31
N TYR A 54 -15.76 -4.00 -8.56
CA TYR A 54 -15.32 -2.66 -8.93
C TYR A 54 -16.54 -1.73 -9.06
N GLN A 55 -16.67 -0.78 -8.16
CA GLN A 55 -17.78 0.16 -8.06
C GLN A 55 -17.30 1.62 -8.04
N ALA A 56 -18.20 2.57 -7.79
CA ALA A 56 -17.89 4.00 -7.75
C ALA A 56 -16.83 4.37 -6.71
N SER A 57 -16.80 3.66 -5.58
CA SER A 57 -15.78 3.85 -4.53
C SER A 57 -14.39 3.45 -5.01
N GLU A 58 -14.26 2.31 -5.68
CA GLU A 58 -13.00 1.83 -6.27
C GLU A 58 -12.52 2.79 -7.37
N ARG A 59 -13.45 3.20 -8.23
CA ARG A 59 -13.20 4.18 -9.29
C ARG A 59 -12.66 5.51 -8.74
N THR A 60 -13.23 6.00 -7.65
CA THR A 60 -12.78 7.24 -7.01
C THR A 60 -11.31 7.13 -6.58
N HIS A 61 -10.92 6.02 -5.95
CA HIS A 61 -9.54 5.83 -5.50
C HIS A 61 -8.56 5.58 -6.65
N ASP A 62 -9.00 4.96 -7.74
CA ASP A 62 -8.19 4.84 -8.95
C ASP A 62 -7.94 6.19 -9.61
N LEU A 63 -8.93 7.09 -9.62
CA LEU A 63 -8.75 8.47 -10.06
C LEU A 63 -7.75 9.20 -9.16
N MET A 64 -7.90 9.13 -7.84
CA MET A 64 -7.00 9.79 -6.89
C MET A 64 -5.53 9.37 -7.04
N VAL A 65 -5.26 8.11 -7.38
CA VAL A 65 -3.88 7.65 -7.60
C VAL A 65 -3.28 8.29 -8.83
N ARG A 66 -4.08 8.57 -9.86
CA ARG A 66 -3.63 9.21 -11.10
C ARG A 66 -3.56 10.73 -10.97
N ASP A 67 -4.52 11.28 -10.25
CA ASP A 67 -4.67 12.70 -10.01
C ASP A 67 -5.45 12.91 -8.71
N GLY A 68 -4.82 13.39 -7.69
CA GLY A 68 -5.44 13.63 -6.39
C GLY A 68 -6.01 15.03 -6.21
N ASP A 69 -5.73 15.97 -7.13
CA ASP A 69 -6.34 17.30 -7.19
C ASP A 69 -6.91 17.57 -8.59
N PHE A 70 -8.17 17.24 -8.79
CA PHE A 70 -8.88 17.39 -10.08
C PHE A 70 -9.17 18.84 -10.48
N ASP A 71 -8.86 19.81 -9.62
CA ASP A 71 -9.14 21.23 -9.89
C ASP A 71 -7.95 21.91 -10.58
N THR A 72 -6.80 21.24 -10.68
CA THR A 72 -5.62 21.74 -11.39
C THR A 72 -5.50 21.12 -12.80
N PRO A 73 -4.94 21.86 -13.79
CA PRO A 73 -4.73 21.31 -15.13
C PRO A 73 -3.63 20.25 -15.21
N ALA A 74 -2.67 20.27 -14.27
CA ALA A 74 -1.61 19.28 -14.18
C ALA A 74 -2.03 18.13 -13.26
N ALA A 75 -1.81 16.90 -13.69
CA ALA A 75 -2.07 15.76 -12.83
C ALA A 75 -1.11 15.75 -11.62
N GLU A 76 -1.68 15.57 -10.44
CA GLU A 76 -0.96 15.47 -9.16
C GLU A 76 -1.16 14.07 -8.56
N PRO A 77 -0.33 13.08 -8.98
CA PRO A 77 -0.48 11.70 -8.54
C PRO A 77 -0.36 11.55 -7.02
N PHE A 78 -1.23 10.70 -6.44
CA PHE A 78 -1.33 10.55 -5.00
C PHE A 78 -1.36 9.07 -4.61
N VAL A 79 -0.39 8.62 -3.81
CA VAL A 79 -0.32 7.20 -3.42
C VAL A 79 -1.43 6.87 -2.43
N VAL A 80 -2.19 5.83 -2.69
CA VAL A 80 -3.20 5.30 -1.77
C VAL A 80 -2.77 3.92 -1.28
N VAL A 81 -2.59 3.79 0.03
CA VAL A 81 -2.26 2.50 0.68
C VAL A 81 -3.45 2.05 1.50
N PHE A 82 -4.08 0.96 1.07
CA PHE A 82 -5.21 0.33 1.77
C PHE A 82 -4.79 -0.84 2.66
N SER A 83 -5.51 -1.01 3.75
CA SER A 83 -5.61 -2.30 4.44
C SER A 83 -6.51 -3.25 3.66
N ALA A 84 -6.19 -4.55 3.54
CA ALA A 84 -6.99 -5.51 2.75
C ALA A 84 -8.38 -5.82 3.34
N GLY A 85 -8.52 -5.66 4.65
CA GLY A 85 -9.69 -6.08 5.43
C GLY A 85 -9.37 -7.25 6.35
N ASN A 86 -10.28 -7.55 7.28
CA ASN A 86 -10.10 -8.57 8.32
C ASN A 86 -11.15 -9.69 8.22
N SER A 87 -11.53 -10.07 7.02
CA SER A 87 -12.59 -11.05 6.72
C SER A 87 -12.03 -12.38 6.19
N GLY A 88 -10.71 -12.62 6.35
CA GLY A 88 -10.06 -13.88 6.01
C GLY A 88 -10.50 -15.06 6.90
N PRO A 89 -10.01 -16.27 6.62
CA PRO A 89 -9.05 -16.65 5.58
C PRO A 89 -9.67 -17.08 4.22
N GLY A 90 -10.97 -16.95 4.04
CA GLY A 90 -11.65 -17.32 2.81
C GLY A 90 -11.17 -16.53 1.59
N ALA A 91 -11.34 -17.12 0.39
CA ALA A 91 -11.06 -16.43 -0.87
C ALA A 91 -12.07 -15.31 -1.13
N SER A 92 -11.68 -14.29 -1.92
CA SER A 92 -12.51 -13.15 -2.32
C SER A 92 -13.12 -12.41 -1.11
N THR A 93 -12.30 -12.17 -0.09
CA THR A 93 -12.70 -11.48 1.15
C THR A 93 -12.13 -10.08 1.28
N LEU A 94 -11.51 -9.54 0.21
CA LEU A 94 -11.15 -8.12 0.17
C LEU A 94 -12.39 -7.28 0.44
N THR A 95 -12.28 -6.33 1.38
CA THR A 95 -13.42 -5.47 1.72
C THR A 95 -13.42 -4.20 0.86
N ALA A 96 -14.59 -3.73 0.44
CA ALA A 96 -14.68 -2.50 -0.34
C ALA A 96 -14.04 -1.28 0.39
N PRO A 97 -13.32 -0.40 -0.34
CA PRO A 97 -13.11 -0.29 -1.78
C PRO A 97 -11.75 -0.86 -2.26
N LYS A 98 -11.29 -2.00 -1.72
CA LYS A 98 -9.93 -2.53 -1.96
C LYS A 98 -9.82 -3.38 -3.23
N GLU A 99 -10.88 -3.48 -4.02
CA GLU A 99 -10.84 -4.02 -5.37
C GLU A 99 -10.50 -2.97 -6.44
N ALA A 100 -10.14 -1.75 -6.02
CA ALA A 100 -9.52 -0.75 -6.86
C ALA A 100 -8.19 -1.26 -7.45
N LYS A 101 -7.81 -0.76 -8.64
CA LYS A 101 -6.66 -1.26 -9.41
C LYS A 101 -5.34 -0.60 -9.05
N ASN A 102 -5.38 0.71 -8.88
CA ASN A 102 -4.19 1.56 -8.72
C ASN A 102 -3.64 1.60 -7.29
N PRO A 103 -4.47 1.59 -6.23
CA PRO A 103 -3.99 1.56 -4.86
C PRO A 103 -3.09 0.37 -4.53
N ILE A 104 -2.28 0.52 -3.49
CA ILE A 104 -1.51 -0.55 -2.89
C ILE A 104 -2.35 -1.17 -1.79
N VAL A 105 -2.74 -2.43 -1.93
CA VAL A 105 -3.56 -3.14 -0.95
C VAL A 105 -2.68 -4.03 -0.09
N THR A 106 -2.74 -3.87 1.24
CA THR A 106 -1.84 -4.50 2.19
C THR A 106 -2.50 -5.62 2.98
N ALA A 107 -1.99 -6.85 2.85
CA ALA A 107 -2.32 -7.98 3.71
C ALA A 107 -1.61 -7.89 5.07
N SER A 108 -2.17 -8.54 6.08
CA SER A 108 -1.56 -8.67 7.40
C SER A 108 -0.73 -9.94 7.50
N GLY A 109 0.56 -9.77 7.71
CA GLY A 109 1.47 -10.85 8.13
C GLY A 109 1.58 -10.93 9.66
N VAL A 110 1.93 -12.11 10.14
CA VAL A 110 2.30 -12.35 11.54
C VAL A 110 3.63 -11.66 11.83
N ASN A 111 3.84 -11.15 13.04
CA ASN A 111 5.15 -10.70 13.47
C ASN A 111 5.78 -11.67 14.50
N PHE A 112 7.06 -11.47 14.79
CA PHE A 112 7.83 -12.34 15.69
C PHE A 112 7.24 -12.49 17.10
N ARG A 113 6.33 -11.60 17.55
CA ARG A 113 5.64 -11.71 18.84
C ARG A 113 4.51 -12.74 18.82
N ALA A 114 3.96 -13.01 17.63
CA ALA A 114 2.82 -13.89 17.45
C ALA A 114 3.19 -15.21 16.75
N GLY A 115 4.35 -15.25 16.06
CA GLY A 115 4.79 -16.45 15.36
C GLY A 115 5.82 -16.16 14.27
N SER A 116 5.81 -16.94 13.19
CA SER A 116 6.71 -16.73 12.04
C SER A 116 6.29 -15.54 11.22
N ILE A 117 7.26 -14.70 10.88
CA ILE A 117 7.05 -13.53 10.00
C ILE A 117 6.73 -13.93 8.56
N ASP A 118 6.89 -15.19 8.20
CA ASP A 118 6.58 -15.72 6.87
C ASP A 118 5.16 -16.33 6.80
N ASN A 119 4.33 -16.06 7.80
CA ASN A 119 2.92 -16.45 7.81
C ASN A 119 2.00 -15.25 7.61
N ILE A 120 0.94 -15.44 6.84
CA ILE A 120 -0.17 -14.48 6.74
C ILE A 120 -1.13 -14.70 7.91
N SER A 121 -1.56 -13.60 8.55
CA SER A 121 -2.53 -13.64 9.65
C SER A 121 -3.85 -14.28 9.20
N GLY A 122 -4.41 -15.18 10.02
CA GLY A 122 -5.62 -15.91 9.69
C GLY A 122 -6.84 -15.01 9.37
N PHE A 123 -6.89 -13.84 9.97
CA PHE A 123 -7.96 -12.86 9.72
C PHE A 123 -7.74 -12.00 8.47
N SER A 124 -6.53 -11.96 7.88
CA SER A 124 -6.26 -11.11 6.72
C SER A 124 -7.16 -11.47 5.54
N SER A 125 -7.85 -10.48 5.01
CA SER A 125 -8.65 -10.67 3.79
C SER A 125 -7.77 -11.12 2.62
N ARG A 126 -8.32 -11.97 1.76
CA ARG A 126 -7.66 -12.64 0.64
C ARG A 126 -8.34 -12.26 -0.67
N GLY A 127 -7.56 -12.31 -1.74
CA GLY A 127 -8.08 -12.27 -3.11
C GLY A 127 -8.64 -13.63 -3.58
N PRO A 128 -8.85 -13.78 -4.90
CA PRO A 128 -8.78 -12.70 -5.87
C PRO A 128 -9.91 -11.68 -5.70
N ALA A 129 -9.83 -10.54 -6.43
CA ALA A 129 -10.98 -9.66 -6.64
C ALA A 129 -12.10 -10.39 -7.39
N VAL A 130 -13.31 -9.86 -7.39
CA VAL A 130 -14.48 -10.48 -8.04
C VAL A 130 -14.26 -10.74 -9.54
N ASP A 131 -13.52 -9.86 -10.20
CA ASP A 131 -13.17 -9.97 -11.62
C ASP A 131 -11.92 -10.84 -11.88
N GLY A 132 -11.41 -11.54 -10.86
CA GLY A 132 -10.27 -12.44 -10.96
C GLY A 132 -8.90 -11.78 -10.84
N ARG A 133 -8.83 -10.44 -10.70
CA ARG A 133 -7.55 -9.75 -10.51
C ARG A 133 -6.88 -10.17 -9.21
N LEU A 134 -5.55 -10.22 -9.26
CA LEU A 134 -4.72 -10.50 -8.09
C LEU A 134 -4.88 -9.39 -7.02
N GLY A 135 -5.07 -9.80 -5.81
CA GLY A 135 -5.04 -9.00 -4.59
C GLY A 135 -4.84 -9.90 -3.38
N PRO A 136 -4.31 -9.37 -2.29
CA PRO A 136 -3.77 -8.03 -2.07
C PRO A 136 -2.52 -7.75 -2.93
N THR A 137 -1.94 -6.53 -2.85
CA THR A 137 -0.70 -6.20 -3.56
C THR A 137 0.53 -6.75 -2.84
N ILE A 138 0.59 -6.56 -1.52
CA ILE A 138 1.79 -6.86 -0.72
C ILE A 138 1.37 -7.16 0.73
N ALA A 139 2.24 -7.81 1.48
CA ALA A 139 2.04 -8.07 2.91
C ALA A 139 2.98 -7.25 3.78
N ALA A 140 2.54 -6.93 5.00
CA ALA A 140 3.36 -6.32 6.03
C ALA A 140 2.92 -6.83 7.42
N PRO A 141 3.77 -6.73 8.47
CA PRO A 141 3.37 -7.13 9.80
C PRO A 141 2.13 -6.39 10.29
N GLY A 142 1.10 -7.11 10.69
CA GLY A 142 -0.16 -6.52 11.17
C GLY A 142 -0.74 -7.24 12.39
N GLU A 143 -0.11 -8.31 12.89
CA GLU A 143 -0.55 -9.04 14.06
C GLU A 143 0.34 -8.73 15.26
N SER A 144 -0.28 -8.46 16.43
CA SER A 144 0.42 -8.10 17.69
C SER A 144 1.38 -6.92 17.56
N ILE A 145 0.95 -5.86 16.87
CA ILE A 145 1.75 -4.65 16.64
C ILE A 145 1.67 -3.74 17.85
N ALA A 146 2.84 -3.39 18.40
CA ALA A 146 2.97 -2.45 19.48
C ALA A 146 2.89 -1.00 18.98
N SER A 147 1.97 -0.22 19.55
CA SER A 147 1.84 1.21 19.22
C SER A 147 1.33 2.00 20.41
N THR A 148 1.28 3.33 20.25
CA THR A 148 0.74 4.22 21.28
C THR A 148 -0.74 3.96 21.52
N LYS A 149 -1.15 4.10 22.75
CA LYS A 149 -2.53 3.89 23.19
C LYS A 149 -3.12 5.19 23.72
N ARG A 150 -4.38 5.46 23.38
CA ARG A 150 -5.14 6.53 23.99
C ARG A 150 -5.33 6.23 25.48
N ILE A 151 -5.01 7.19 26.34
CA ILE A 151 -5.06 7.04 27.80
C ILE A 151 -6.50 7.20 28.32
N ALA A 152 -7.28 8.10 27.73
CA ALA A 152 -8.65 8.41 28.16
C ALA A 152 -9.67 7.95 27.10
N GLY A 153 -10.81 7.40 27.57
CA GLY A 153 -11.89 6.89 26.75
C GLY A 153 -11.69 5.45 26.27
N ALA A 154 -12.62 4.94 25.46
CA ALA A 154 -12.54 3.60 24.91
C ALA A 154 -11.37 3.48 23.93
N ALA A 155 -10.49 2.50 24.16
CA ALA A 155 -9.40 2.18 23.26
C ALA A 155 -9.80 1.01 22.36
N SER A 156 -9.55 1.12 21.06
CA SER A 156 -9.82 0.04 20.11
C SER A 156 -8.89 -1.17 20.29
N CYS A 157 -7.72 -0.97 20.91
CA CYS A 157 -6.74 -2.02 21.22
C CYS A 157 -6.70 -2.25 22.73
N ALA A 158 -7.21 -3.41 23.18
CA ALA A 158 -7.46 -3.66 24.60
C ALA A 158 -6.19 -4.10 25.38
N THR A 159 -5.24 -4.77 24.72
CA THR A 159 -4.08 -5.38 25.38
C THR A 159 -2.99 -4.35 25.63
N SER A 160 -2.95 -3.80 26.83
CA SER A 160 -1.88 -2.88 27.24
C SER A 160 -0.56 -3.61 27.45
N ILE A 161 0.53 -2.95 27.09
CA ILE A 161 1.88 -3.47 27.33
C ILE A 161 2.29 -3.15 28.76
N ALA A 162 2.64 -4.19 29.53
CA ALA A 162 3.06 -4.04 30.92
C ALA A 162 4.30 -3.12 31.04
N GLY A 163 4.38 -2.37 32.13
CA GLY A 163 5.50 -1.45 32.41
C GLY A 163 5.48 -0.13 31.63
N THR A 164 4.46 0.11 30.76
CA THR A 164 4.40 1.32 29.93
C THR A 164 3.46 2.40 30.46
N GLY A 165 2.93 2.25 31.68
CA GLY A 165 1.97 3.19 32.26
C GLY A 165 0.69 3.32 31.44
N ASN A 166 0.25 2.24 30.79
CA ASN A 166 -0.92 2.18 29.92
C ASN A 166 -0.84 3.09 28.66
N ARG A 167 0.37 3.46 28.26
CA ARG A 167 0.60 4.34 27.09
C ARG A 167 0.78 3.61 25.79
N TYR A 168 1.01 2.29 25.83
CA TYR A 168 1.20 1.42 24.67
C TYR A 168 0.31 0.20 24.76
N ALA A 169 -0.13 -0.29 23.60
CA ALA A 169 -0.92 -1.49 23.47
C ALA A 169 -0.47 -2.33 22.26
N LEU A 170 -0.83 -3.61 22.29
CA LEU A 170 -0.76 -4.49 21.14
C LEU A 170 -2.10 -4.44 20.39
N CYS A 171 -2.02 -4.31 19.09
CA CYS A 171 -3.17 -4.30 18.20
C CYS A 171 -2.91 -5.23 17.00
N SER A 172 -3.97 -5.89 16.51
CA SER A 172 -3.89 -6.76 15.34
C SER A 172 -4.94 -6.34 14.31
N GLY A 173 -4.57 -6.40 13.04
CA GLY A 173 -5.43 -6.06 11.92
C GLY A 173 -4.62 -5.67 10.69
N THR A 174 -5.21 -5.80 9.51
CA THR A 174 -4.64 -5.22 8.29
C THR A 174 -4.49 -3.70 8.41
N SER A 175 -5.26 -3.07 9.31
CA SER A 175 -5.11 -1.65 9.68
C SER A 175 -3.77 -1.33 10.35
N MET A 176 -3.07 -2.32 10.91
CA MET A 176 -1.72 -2.20 11.48
C MET A 176 -0.66 -2.52 10.42
N ALA A 177 -0.98 -3.35 9.42
CA ALA A 177 -0.09 -3.65 8.31
C ALA A 177 0.05 -2.48 7.32
N ALA A 178 -1.05 -1.84 6.95
CA ALA A 178 -1.06 -0.74 5.98
C ALA A 178 -0.11 0.42 6.35
N PRO A 179 -0.04 0.93 7.60
CA PRO A 179 0.89 1.99 7.96
C PRO A 179 2.37 1.57 7.88
N HIS A 180 2.71 0.28 7.97
CA HIS A 180 4.07 -0.17 7.68
C HIS A 180 4.43 0.03 6.21
N VAL A 181 3.51 -0.30 5.30
CA VAL A 181 3.69 -0.05 3.85
C VAL A 181 3.70 1.44 3.54
N SER A 182 2.82 2.22 4.18
CA SER A 182 2.82 3.69 4.03
C SER A 182 4.15 4.31 4.48
N GLY A 183 4.71 3.82 5.58
CA GLY A 183 6.04 4.23 6.03
C GLY A 183 7.14 3.82 5.05
N ALA A 184 7.07 2.63 4.46
CA ALA A 184 7.99 2.20 3.40
C ALA A 184 7.88 3.09 2.16
N VAL A 185 6.66 3.47 1.75
CA VAL A 185 6.41 4.43 0.64
C VAL A 185 7.11 5.76 0.91
N VAL A 186 7.00 6.30 2.12
CA VAL A 186 7.67 7.55 2.50
C VAL A 186 9.19 7.40 2.43
N GLN A 187 9.76 6.31 2.96
CA GLN A 187 11.20 6.05 2.89
C GLN A 187 11.69 5.91 1.45
N LEU A 188 10.94 5.18 0.61
CA LEU A 188 11.25 5.01 -0.81
C LEU A 188 11.17 6.34 -1.57
N THR A 189 10.20 7.20 -1.22
CA THR A 189 10.07 8.54 -1.81
C THR A 189 11.27 9.42 -1.47
N ASP A 190 11.70 9.43 -0.21
CA ASP A 190 12.84 10.22 0.25
C ASP A 190 14.14 9.70 -0.39
N TRP A 191 14.36 8.39 -0.36
CA TRP A 191 15.47 7.75 -1.04
C TRP A 191 15.52 8.06 -2.55
N TRP A 192 14.38 7.94 -3.24
CA TRP A 192 14.27 8.24 -4.67
C TRP A 192 14.61 9.70 -4.97
N ARG A 193 14.14 10.63 -4.15
CA ARG A 193 14.45 12.06 -4.28
C ARG A 193 15.94 12.33 -4.18
N THR A 194 16.67 11.61 -3.32
CA THR A 194 18.13 11.75 -3.23
C THR A 194 18.86 11.34 -4.50
N LEU A 195 18.32 10.35 -5.23
CA LEU A 195 18.90 9.85 -6.48
C LEU A 195 18.47 10.64 -7.72
N ASN A 196 17.33 11.34 -7.65
CA ASN A 196 16.70 11.97 -8.82
C ASN A 196 16.51 13.49 -8.64
N ALA A 197 17.48 14.17 -8.04
CA ALA A 197 17.52 15.63 -7.90
C ALA A 197 16.23 16.23 -7.28
N GLY A 198 15.62 15.54 -6.35
CA GLY A 198 14.41 15.98 -5.65
C GLY A 198 13.08 15.59 -6.33
N ALA A 199 13.12 14.97 -7.50
CA ALA A 199 11.91 14.52 -8.19
C ALA A 199 11.16 13.44 -7.38
N THR A 200 9.84 13.58 -7.27
CA THR A 200 8.98 12.59 -6.59
C THR A 200 8.70 11.42 -7.53
N PRO A 201 8.85 10.16 -7.08
CA PRO A 201 8.53 9.00 -7.91
C PRO A 201 7.02 8.91 -8.15
N SER A 202 6.63 8.35 -9.29
CA SER A 202 5.21 8.08 -9.56
C SER A 202 4.65 7.01 -8.61
N PRO A 203 3.31 6.96 -8.39
CA PRO A 203 2.68 5.86 -7.66
C PRO A 203 2.98 4.48 -8.27
N ALA A 204 3.07 4.40 -9.60
CA ALA A 204 3.46 3.19 -10.32
C ALA A 204 4.89 2.75 -9.98
N MET A 205 5.84 3.70 -9.94
CA MET A 205 7.23 3.41 -9.55
C MET A 205 7.30 2.94 -8.09
N LEU A 206 6.61 3.61 -7.17
CA LEU A 206 6.59 3.18 -5.76
C LEU A 206 6.02 1.77 -5.59
N LYS A 207 4.95 1.44 -6.30
CA LYS A 207 4.38 0.09 -6.33
C LYS A 207 5.36 -0.92 -6.95
N ALA A 208 6.05 -0.54 -8.03
CA ALA A 208 7.08 -1.38 -8.66
C ALA A 208 8.25 -1.67 -7.72
N LEU A 209 8.75 -0.67 -7.01
CA LEU A 209 9.84 -0.82 -6.03
C LEU A 209 9.45 -1.78 -4.90
N LEU A 210 8.24 -1.62 -4.35
CA LEU A 210 7.72 -2.49 -3.30
C LEU A 210 7.60 -3.94 -3.78
N VAL A 211 7.01 -4.16 -4.95
CA VAL A 211 6.79 -5.49 -5.54
C VAL A 211 8.12 -6.14 -5.91
N ASN A 212 9.03 -5.40 -6.55
CA ASN A 212 10.33 -5.93 -6.95
C ASN A 212 11.19 -6.33 -5.75
N GLY A 213 11.13 -5.58 -4.65
CA GLY A 213 11.88 -5.84 -3.43
C GLY A 213 11.18 -6.77 -2.44
N ALA A 214 9.97 -7.25 -2.73
CA ALA A 214 9.21 -8.09 -1.82
C ALA A 214 9.86 -9.48 -1.64
N VAL A 215 9.66 -10.05 -0.45
CA VAL A 215 10.15 -11.36 -0.05
C VAL A 215 8.97 -12.33 -0.01
N ASP A 216 9.13 -13.46 -0.67
CA ASP A 216 8.18 -14.57 -0.64
C ASP A 216 7.95 -15.08 0.79
N MET A 217 6.73 -15.42 1.12
CA MET A 217 6.32 -15.89 2.45
C MET A 217 5.68 -17.28 2.34
N GLY A 218 5.98 -18.15 3.31
CA GLY A 218 5.34 -19.45 3.38
C GLY A 218 5.76 -20.42 2.29
N THR A 219 4.79 -21.19 1.79
CA THR A 219 5.04 -22.32 0.87
C THR A 219 4.44 -22.16 -0.52
N ALA A 220 3.62 -21.15 -0.74
CA ALA A 220 3.01 -20.87 -2.03
C ALA A 220 3.79 -19.78 -2.75
N ASP A 221 4.23 -20.05 -3.97
CA ASP A 221 4.98 -19.08 -4.77
C ASP A 221 4.20 -17.78 -4.99
N ILE A 222 4.94 -16.69 -5.03
CA ILE A 222 4.40 -15.36 -5.38
C ILE A 222 4.36 -15.18 -6.91
N PRO A 223 3.34 -14.47 -7.43
CA PRO A 223 2.25 -13.81 -6.68
C PRO A 223 1.10 -14.78 -6.35
N ASN A 224 0.49 -14.60 -5.20
CA ASN A 224 -0.68 -15.39 -4.81
C ASN A 224 -1.74 -14.55 -4.09
N ALA A 225 -2.95 -15.10 -3.94
CA ALA A 225 -4.10 -14.39 -3.36
C ALA A 225 -4.01 -14.15 -1.83
N ASN A 226 -3.00 -14.67 -1.16
CA ASN A 226 -2.83 -14.53 0.29
C ASN A 226 -1.96 -13.32 0.66
N GLU A 227 -0.81 -13.20 -0.01
CA GLU A 227 0.23 -12.22 0.29
C GLU A 227 0.51 -11.24 -0.86
N GLY A 228 -0.13 -11.46 -2.01
CA GLY A 228 0.17 -10.73 -3.22
C GLY A 228 1.56 -11.09 -3.75
N TRP A 229 2.43 -10.09 -3.84
CA TRP A 229 3.80 -10.23 -4.30
C TRP A 229 4.82 -10.51 -3.17
N GLY A 230 4.33 -10.80 -1.96
CA GLY A 230 5.15 -11.13 -0.81
C GLY A 230 5.20 -10.03 0.26
N ARG A 231 6.09 -10.17 1.23
CA ARG A 231 6.27 -9.25 2.35
C ARG A 231 7.20 -8.09 1.98
N VAL A 232 6.81 -6.88 2.36
CA VAL A 232 7.64 -5.68 2.18
C VAL A 232 8.99 -5.80 2.87
N LEU A 233 10.05 -5.46 2.16
CA LEU A 233 11.42 -5.36 2.68
C LEU A 233 12.08 -4.12 2.07
N THR A 234 12.09 -3.01 2.81
CA THR A 234 12.52 -1.69 2.32
C THR A 234 13.97 -1.67 1.79
N PRO A 235 14.97 -2.28 2.46
CA PRO A 235 16.32 -2.34 1.91
C PRO A 235 16.38 -3.04 0.55
N SER A 236 15.67 -4.15 0.39
CA SER A 236 15.55 -4.85 -0.88
C SER A 236 14.83 -3.99 -1.93
N SER A 237 13.78 -3.25 -1.56
CA SER A 237 13.07 -2.32 -2.45
C SER A 237 13.97 -1.16 -2.90
N MET A 238 14.93 -0.72 -2.09
CA MET A 238 15.95 0.28 -2.43
C MET A 238 17.10 -0.28 -3.28
N GLY A 239 17.11 -1.58 -3.55
CA GLY A 239 18.14 -2.22 -4.37
C GLY A 239 19.46 -2.46 -3.65
N GLU A 240 19.45 -2.57 -2.32
CA GLU A 240 20.65 -2.85 -1.57
C GLU A 240 21.31 -4.16 -2.04
N GLY A 241 22.59 -4.08 -2.43
CA GLY A 241 23.37 -5.21 -2.90
C GLY A 241 23.07 -5.73 -4.31
N VAL A 242 22.21 -5.04 -5.09
CA VAL A 242 21.79 -5.48 -6.43
C VAL A 242 21.89 -4.34 -7.44
N LEU A 243 22.44 -4.61 -8.62
CA LEU A 243 22.39 -3.64 -9.72
C LEU A 243 20.95 -3.50 -10.22
N ARG A 244 20.48 -2.25 -10.34
CA ARG A 244 19.13 -1.93 -10.81
C ARG A 244 19.11 -0.82 -11.84
N GLU A 245 18.15 -0.92 -12.76
CA GLU A 245 17.78 0.14 -13.68
C GLU A 245 16.34 0.54 -13.40
N TYR A 246 16.07 1.84 -13.36
CA TYR A 246 14.76 2.41 -13.08
C TYR A 246 14.30 3.26 -14.25
N ARG A 247 13.03 3.08 -14.65
CA ARG A 247 12.37 3.89 -15.67
C ARG A 247 11.02 4.35 -15.14
N ASP A 248 10.93 5.62 -14.75
CA ASP A 248 9.70 6.22 -14.25
C ASP A 248 9.19 7.25 -15.24
N GLN A 249 7.97 7.04 -15.75
CA GLN A 249 7.28 7.93 -16.70
C GLN A 249 8.14 8.31 -17.96
N SER A 250 9.11 7.48 -18.29
CA SER A 250 10.04 7.75 -19.42
C SER A 250 9.41 7.45 -20.78
N THR A 251 8.35 6.67 -20.82
CA THR A 251 7.59 6.34 -22.02
C THR A 251 6.10 6.32 -21.71
N VAL A 252 5.33 6.93 -22.58
CA VAL A 252 3.88 6.94 -22.54
C VAL A 252 3.36 6.32 -23.84
N PHE A 253 2.50 5.30 -23.73
CA PHE A 253 1.80 4.74 -24.87
C PHE A 253 0.57 5.59 -25.16
N ASN A 254 0.41 6.02 -26.43
CA ASN A 254 -0.68 6.90 -26.86
C ASN A 254 -1.73 6.17 -27.70
N ALA A 255 -1.41 4.96 -28.18
CA ALA A 255 -2.30 4.17 -29.00
C ALA A 255 -2.16 2.67 -28.75
N THR A 256 -3.24 1.93 -29.07
CA THR A 256 -3.23 0.46 -29.03
C THR A 256 -2.21 -0.10 -30.03
N GLY A 257 -1.39 -1.04 -29.59
CA GLY A 257 -0.38 -1.70 -30.42
C GLY A 257 0.98 -1.02 -30.40
N GLU A 258 1.15 0.11 -29.71
CA GLU A 258 2.48 0.69 -29.48
C GLU A 258 3.33 -0.27 -28.65
N GLN A 259 4.62 -0.33 -28.99
CA GLN A 259 5.60 -1.20 -28.34
C GLN A 259 6.84 -0.41 -27.99
N GLN A 260 7.44 -0.76 -26.87
CA GLN A 260 8.76 -0.28 -26.49
C GLN A 260 9.68 -1.47 -26.24
N GLU A 261 10.79 -1.50 -26.92
CA GLU A 261 11.86 -2.46 -26.70
C GLU A 261 12.92 -1.85 -25.77
N ILE A 262 13.33 -2.61 -24.77
CA ILE A 262 14.35 -2.21 -23.79
C ILE A 262 15.41 -3.29 -23.78
N THR A 263 16.65 -2.92 -24.15
CA THR A 263 17.81 -3.80 -24.01
C THR A 263 18.42 -3.63 -22.63
N VAL A 264 18.53 -4.72 -21.89
CA VAL A 264 19.13 -4.76 -20.55
C VAL A 264 20.43 -5.56 -20.61
N GLY A 265 21.54 -4.95 -20.20
CA GLY A 265 22.81 -5.64 -20.01
C GLY A 265 22.81 -6.43 -18.70
N ILE A 266 23.09 -7.74 -18.79
CA ILE A 266 23.22 -8.61 -17.61
C ILE A 266 24.71 -8.85 -17.35
N PRO A 267 25.31 -8.18 -16.35
CA PRO A 267 26.75 -8.28 -16.09
C PRO A 267 27.16 -9.63 -15.52
N ASP A 268 26.27 -10.30 -14.80
CA ASP A 268 26.49 -11.63 -14.22
C ASP A 268 25.33 -12.57 -14.60
N PRO A 269 25.56 -13.50 -15.54
CA PRO A 269 24.51 -14.42 -16.00
C PRO A 269 24.10 -15.45 -14.95
N LEU A 270 24.82 -15.56 -13.84
CA LEU A 270 24.47 -16.45 -12.72
C LEU A 270 23.49 -15.83 -11.75
N GLN A 271 23.24 -14.52 -11.86
CA GLN A 271 22.24 -13.81 -11.05
C GLN A 271 20.88 -13.78 -11.76
N PRO A 272 19.78 -14.00 -11.04
CA PRO A 272 18.44 -13.94 -11.63
C PRO A 272 18.11 -12.51 -12.08
N LEU A 273 17.58 -12.36 -13.29
CA LEU A 273 16.99 -11.11 -13.74
C LEU A 273 15.54 -11.02 -13.25
N LYS A 274 15.23 -9.98 -12.47
CA LYS A 274 13.87 -9.67 -12.02
C LYS A 274 13.38 -8.36 -12.65
N ILE A 275 12.36 -8.47 -13.49
CA ILE A 275 11.74 -7.30 -14.15
C ILE A 275 10.36 -7.09 -13.55
N THR A 276 10.05 -5.84 -13.17
CA THR A 276 8.74 -5.47 -12.66
C THR A 276 8.21 -4.30 -13.48
N LEU A 277 7.07 -4.50 -14.11
CA LEU A 277 6.34 -3.46 -14.83
C LEU A 277 5.06 -3.13 -14.06
N VAL A 278 4.87 -1.85 -13.75
CA VAL A 278 3.66 -1.34 -13.11
C VAL A 278 3.18 -0.10 -13.87
N TRP A 279 1.89 0.01 -14.01
CA TRP A 279 1.22 1.20 -14.58
C TRP A 279 -0.02 1.53 -13.76
N THR A 280 -0.54 2.74 -13.92
CA THR A 280 -1.84 3.12 -13.38
C THR A 280 -2.90 3.03 -14.48
N ASP A 281 -3.91 2.20 -14.25
CA ASP A 281 -5.05 2.07 -15.16
C ASP A 281 -5.90 3.34 -15.16
N ALA A 282 -6.52 3.60 -16.31
CA ALA A 282 -7.66 4.50 -16.34
C ALA A 282 -8.75 3.96 -15.40
N ALA A 283 -9.40 4.84 -14.67
CA ALA A 283 -10.53 4.45 -13.85
C ALA A 283 -11.61 3.84 -14.74
N GLY A 284 -12.17 2.71 -14.33
CA GLY A 284 -13.25 2.04 -15.06
C GLY A 284 -14.51 2.89 -15.14
N ALA A 285 -15.36 2.59 -16.11
CA ALA A 285 -16.66 3.24 -16.29
C ALA A 285 -17.66 2.78 -15.23
#